data_1d6c7510e0f87bca6915727508e6afc3
#
_entry.id   1d6c7510e0f87bca6915727508e6afc3
#
_cell.length_a   1.000
_cell.length_b   1.000
_cell.length_c   1.000
_cell.angle_alpha   90.00
_cell.angle_beta   90.00
_cell.angle_gamma   90.00
#
_symmetry.space_group_name_H-M   'P 1'
#
loop_
_entity.id
_entity.type
_entity.pdbx_description
1 polymer ?
#
loop_
_entity_poly.entity_id
_entity_poly.type
_entity_poly.pdbx_seq_one_letter_code
_entity_poly.pdbx_strand_id
1 'polypeptide(L)'
;MATADHLQVPRQHGLFNHHGIDLGDGTVAHYLEGREILRSPVEEFCQGQPIAVIEHEHASPSGVTLRRAMGRIGEQNYNLLFNNCEHFATWCKTGRHRSGQVESVLERARHWSQLMPAALMSGLELLVQRGLLDDNARRMAREGVAKLEKLRVKLLSSLETLLQQAGDGSNHQLLLSGQSLADELAAVED
;
A
#
# COMPACT_ATOMS: atom_id res chain seq x y z
N MET A 1 14.06 -8.03 -22.51
CA MET A 1 12.87 -7.17 -22.41
C MET A 1 12.08 -7.35 -23.68
N ALA A 2 10.79 -7.55 -23.54
CA ALA A 2 9.86 -7.65 -24.68
C ALA A 2 8.74 -6.61 -24.49
N THR A 3 8.09 -6.24 -25.58
CA THR A 3 6.96 -5.31 -25.57
C THR A 3 5.90 -5.75 -24.58
N ALA A 4 5.43 -4.82 -23.75
CA ALA A 4 4.48 -5.00 -22.66
C ALA A 4 5.03 -5.73 -21.41
N ASP A 5 6.35 -5.86 -21.28
CA ASP A 5 6.93 -6.37 -20.04
C ASP A 5 6.69 -5.43 -18.86
N HIS A 6 6.43 -6.02 -17.67
CA HIS A 6 6.43 -5.28 -16.42
C HIS A 6 7.87 -5.17 -15.93
N LEU A 7 8.41 -3.96 -16.00
CA LEU A 7 9.79 -3.65 -15.63
C LEU A 7 9.86 -3.18 -14.17
N GLN A 8 10.95 -3.58 -13.51
CA GLN A 8 11.27 -3.17 -12.14
C GLN A 8 12.73 -2.69 -12.09
N VAL A 9 12.96 -1.57 -11.43
CA VAL A 9 14.31 -1.05 -11.16
C VAL A 9 14.44 -0.61 -9.70
N PRO A 10 15.57 -0.89 -9.03
CA PRO A 10 15.79 -0.45 -7.65
C PRO A 10 15.95 1.09 -7.60
N ARG A 11 15.46 1.68 -6.51
CA ARG A 11 15.59 3.11 -6.19
C ARG A 11 16.12 3.29 -4.77
N GLN A 12 16.73 4.47 -4.53
CA GLN A 12 17.26 4.85 -3.21
C GLN A 12 18.04 3.72 -2.55
N HIS A 13 19.07 3.21 -3.23
CA HIS A 13 19.95 2.15 -2.74
C HIS A 13 19.21 0.83 -2.41
N GLY A 14 18.12 0.55 -3.13
CA GLY A 14 17.34 -0.68 -2.97
C GLY A 14 16.27 -0.64 -1.87
N LEU A 15 15.98 0.54 -1.29
CA LEU A 15 14.93 0.67 -0.29
C LEU A 15 13.54 0.46 -0.86
N PHE A 16 13.34 0.81 -2.13
CA PHE A 16 12.11 0.50 -2.88
C PHE A 16 12.39 0.29 -4.36
N ASN A 17 11.43 -0.27 -5.04
CA ASN A 17 11.48 -0.56 -6.46
C ASN A 17 10.56 0.37 -7.23
N HIS A 18 11.03 0.84 -8.38
CA HIS A 18 10.24 1.59 -9.33
C HIS A 18 9.79 0.68 -10.46
N HIS A 19 8.53 0.81 -10.86
CA HIS A 19 7.86 -0.10 -11.79
C HIS A 19 7.32 0.65 -13.00
N GLY A 20 7.30 -0.03 -14.16
CA GLY A 20 6.78 0.51 -15.41
C GLY A 20 6.44 -0.58 -16.41
N ILE A 21 5.83 -0.19 -17.53
CA ILE A 21 5.49 -1.07 -18.66
C ILE A 21 6.33 -0.68 -19.87
N ASP A 22 7.08 -1.63 -20.41
CA ASP A 22 7.81 -1.47 -21.68
C ASP A 22 6.82 -1.27 -22.83
N LEU A 23 6.93 -0.16 -23.55
CA LEU A 23 6.06 0.14 -24.69
C LEU A 23 6.57 -0.49 -26.01
N GLY A 24 7.78 -1.08 -26.00
CA GLY A 24 8.36 -1.78 -27.15
C GLY A 24 9.01 -0.86 -28.19
N ASP A 25 9.08 0.43 -27.93
CA ASP A 25 9.66 1.45 -28.80
C ASP A 25 10.82 2.22 -28.15
N GLY A 26 11.45 1.62 -27.14
CA GLY A 26 12.52 2.23 -26.35
C GLY A 26 12.00 3.15 -25.24
N THR A 27 10.70 3.16 -24.97
CA THR A 27 10.10 3.97 -23.89
C THR A 27 9.33 3.10 -22.91
N VAL A 28 9.14 3.64 -21.70
CA VAL A 28 8.44 3.00 -20.58
C VAL A 28 7.32 3.91 -20.09
N ALA A 29 6.12 3.34 -19.92
CA ALA A 29 5.05 4.02 -19.20
C ALA A 29 5.18 3.71 -17.71
N HIS A 30 5.31 4.74 -16.88
CA HIS A 30 5.47 4.58 -15.43
C HIS A 30 4.79 5.70 -14.66
N TYR A 31 4.42 5.42 -13.42
CA TYR A 31 3.83 6.41 -12.52
C TYR A 31 4.95 7.13 -11.75
N LEU A 32 5.07 8.44 -11.90
CA LEU A 32 6.00 9.25 -11.12
C LEU A 32 5.29 9.79 -9.88
N GLU A 33 5.80 9.42 -8.70
CA GLU A 33 5.22 9.77 -7.42
C GLU A 33 4.99 11.29 -7.29
N GLY A 34 3.78 11.67 -6.90
CA GLY A 34 3.38 13.07 -6.72
C GLY A 34 3.13 13.85 -8.01
N ARG A 35 3.11 13.18 -9.17
CA ARG A 35 2.90 13.83 -10.47
C ARG A 35 1.84 13.09 -11.29
N GLU A 36 2.27 12.35 -12.30
CA GLU A 36 1.40 11.75 -13.31
C GLU A 36 2.00 10.46 -13.87
N ILE A 37 1.22 9.75 -14.67
CA ILE A 37 1.72 8.65 -15.47
C ILE A 37 2.45 9.23 -16.67
N LEU A 38 3.76 8.98 -16.74
CA LEU A 38 4.66 9.50 -17.77
C LEU A 38 5.04 8.40 -18.75
N ARG A 39 5.47 8.86 -19.93
CA ARG A 39 6.22 8.07 -20.91
C ARG A 39 7.64 8.63 -20.98
N SER A 40 8.64 7.83 -20.60
CA SER A 40 10.04 8.22 -20.59
C SER A 40 10.90 7.24 -21.39
N PRO A 41 12.05 7.66 -21.93
CA PRO A 41 13.05 6.74 -22.45
C PRO A 41 13.47 5.70 -21.41
N VAL A 42 13.83 4.48 -21.84
CA VAL A 42 14.28 3.41 -20.95
C VAL A 42 15.48 3.85 -20.09
N GLU A 43 16.40 4.61 -20.66
CA GLU A 43 17.60 5.13 -19.97
C GLU A 43 17.22 6.06 -18.81
N GLU A 44 16.23 6.93 -19.00
CA GLU A 44 15.71 7.81 -17.95
C GLU A 44 14.94 7.01 -16.88
N PHE A 45 14.17 6.02 -17.30
CA PHE A 45 13.47 5.11 -16.40
C PHE A 45 14.44 4.29 -15.55
N CYS A 46 15.50 3.71 -16.11
CA CYS A 46 16.42 2.85 -15.37
C CYS A 46 17.48 3.61 -14.56
N GLN A 47 17.88 4.83 -14.97
CA GLN A 47 18.91 5.65 -14.31
C GLN A 47 20.22 4.86 -14.06
N GLY A 48 20.61 4.02 -15.01
CA GLY A 48 21.79 3.18 -14.90
C GLY A 48 21.68 1.98 -13.96
N GLN A 49 20.51 1.74 -13.40
CA GLN A 49 20.25 0.56 -12.55
C GLN A 49 19.85 -0.66 -13.39
N PRO A 50 20.12 -1.88 -12.90
CA PRO A 50 19.70 -3.10 -13.58
C PRO A 50 18.16 -3.18 -13.63
N ILE A 51 17.66 -3.58 -14.82
CA ILE A 51 16.22 -3.77 -15.04
C ILE A 51 15.90 -5.25 -14.82
N ALA A 52 14.92 -5.54 -13.95
CA ALA A 52 14.29 -6.85 -13.82
C ALA A 52 12.93 -6.87 -14.53
N VAL A 53 12.56 -8.01 -15.09
CA VAL A 53 11.22 -8.26 -15.62
C VAL A 53 10.43 -9.03 -14.59
N ILE A 54 9.22 -8.54 -14.26
CA ILE A 54 8.29 -9.18 -13.35
C ILE A 54 7.31 -10.03 -14.14
N GLU A 55 7.34 -11.32 -13.91
CA GLU A 55 6.39 -12.25 -14.51
C GLU A 55 5.10 -12.32 -13.71
N HIS A 56 3.98 -12.51 -14.41
CA HIS A 56 2.66 -12.64 -13.82
C HIS A 56 2.00 -13.91 -14.32
N GLU A 57 1.54 -14.74 -13.41
CA GLU A 57 0.85 -16.00 -13.71
C GLU A 57 -0.36 -15.82 -14.64
N HIS A 58 -1.09 -14.70 -14.49
CA HIS A 58 -2.26 -14.34 -15.28
C HIS A 58 -2.06 -13.02 -16.00
N ALA A 59 -1.04 -12.95 -16.87
CA ALA A 59 -0.79 -11.76 -17.68
C ALA A 59 -1.82 -11.60 -18.79
N SER A 60 -2.29 -10.38 -19.01
CA SER A 60 -3.10 -10.02 -20.17
C SER A 60 -2.24 -10.05 -21.45
N PRO A 61 -2.83 -10.26 -22.64
CA PRO A 61 -2.13 -10.13 -23.90
C PRO A 61 -1.42 -8.77 -24.05
N SER A 62 -0.27 -8.75 -24.73
CA SER A 62 0.55 -7.54 -24.87
C SER A 62 -0.23 -6.32 -25.39
N GLY A 63 -1.10 -6.50 -26.39
CA GLY A 63 -1.93 -5.40 -26.92
C GLY A 63 -2.93 -4.83 -25.90
N VAL A 64 -3.42 -5.64 -24.96
CA VAL A 64 -4.30 -5.18 -23.86
C VAL A 64 -3.49 -4.41 -22.84
N THR A 65 -2.32 -4.92 -22.46
CA THR A 65 -1.39 -4.27 -21.54
C THR A 65 -0.98 -2.89 -22.06
N LEU A 66 -0.55 -2.81 -23.33
CA LEU A 66 -0.17 -1.53 -23.97
C LEU A 66 -1.32 -0.53 -24.01
N ARG A 67 -2.52 -0.97 -24.38
CA ARG A 67 -3.70 -0.09 -24.43
C ARG A 67 -4.01 0.50 -23.05
N ARG A 68 -3.90 -0.31 -21.99
CA ARG A 68 -4.09 0.17 -20.62
C ARG A 68 -3.00 1.17 -20.22
N ALA A 69 -1.74 0.86 -20.52
CA ALA A 69 -0.62 1.74 -20.18
C ALA A 69 -0.70 3.08 -20.90
N MET A 70 -0.89 3.05 -22.22
CA MET A 70 -0.96 4.27 -23.05
C MET A 70 -2.22 5.10 -22.78
N GLY A 71 -3.35 4.45 -22.47
CA GLY A 71 -4.62 5.14 -22.20
C GLY A 71 -4.63 5.93 -20.88
N ARG A 72 -3.60 5.75 -20.03
CA ARG A 72 -3.47 6.47 -18.75
C ARG A 72 -2.31 7.46 -18.69
N ILE A 73 -1.54 7.63 -19.79
CA ILE A 73 -0.49 8.64 -19.84
C ILE A 73 -1.10 10.03 -19.63
N GLY A 74 -0.51 10.82 -18.73
CA GLY A 74 -1.00 12.15 -18.34
C GLY A 74 -2.06 12.12 -17.21
N GLU A 75 -2.46 10.95 -16.72
CA GLU A 75 -3.40 10.87 -15.60
C GLU A 75 -2.73 11.31 -14.30
N GLN A 76 -3.32 12.33 -13.67
CA GLN A 76 -2.88 12.94 -12.41
C GLN A 76 -3.85 12.55 -11.28
N ASN A 77 -3.91 11.29 -10.88
CA ASN A 77 -4.74 10.87 -9.76
C ASN A 77 -3.86 10.29 -8.66
N TYR A 78 -3.56 11.11 -7.66
CA TYR A 78 -2.75 10.73 -6.53
C TYR A 78 -3.58 10.16 -5.40
N ASN A 79 -3.48 8.86 -5.18
CA ASN A 79 -3.86 8.24 -3.91
C ASN A 79 -2.64 7.51 -3.33
N LEU A 80 -2.12 8.02 -2.20
CA LEU A 80 -0.91 7.54 -1.53
C LEU A 80 -0.87 6.04 -1.24
N LEU A 81 -2.05 5.41 -1.08
CA LEU A 81 -2.16 4.00 -0.71
C LEU A 81 -2.31 3.06 -1.91
N PHE A 82 -2.82 3.56 -3.06
CA PHE A 82 -3.29 2.67 -4.13
C PHE A 82 -2.75 2.99 -5.53
N ASN A 83 -2.20 4.18 -5.75
CA ASN A 83 -1.67 4.59 -7.05
C ASN A 83 -0.16 4.77 -7.00
N ASN A 84 0.57 3.72 -6.66
CA ASN A 84 2.01 3.66 -6.81
C ASN A 84 2.39 3.04 -8.18
N CYS A 85 3.65 3.16 -8.55
CA CYS A 85 4.16 2.66 -9.82
C CYS A 85 3.95 1.14 -10.00
N GLU A 86 4.05 0.35 -8.92
CA GLU A 86 3.80 -1.10 -8.95
C GLU A 86 2.32 -1.42 -9.22
N HIS A 87 1.41 -0.69 -8.55
CA HIS A 87 -0.02 -0.86 -8.76
C HIS A 87 -0.42 -0.57 -10.21
N PHE A 88 0.08 0.54 -10.79
CA PHE A 88 -0.12 0.88 -12.18
C PHE A 88 0.37 -0.23 -13.11
N ALA A 89 1.62 -0.67 -12.97
CA ALA A 89 2.22 -1.68 -13.82
C ALA A 89 1.52 -3.05 -13.68
N THR A 90 1.18 -3.47 -12.46
CA THR A 90 0.44 -4.70 -12.17
C THR A 90 -0.96 -4.65 -12.79
N TRP A 91 -1.68 -3.52 -12.66
CA TRP A 91 -2.99 -3.37 -13.27
C TRP A 91 -2.91 -3.40 -14.81
N CYS A 92 -1.93 -2.73 -15.41
CA CYS A 92 -1.74 -2.80 -16.86
C CYS A 92 -1.56 -4.25 -17.32
N LYS A 93 -0.75 -5.02 -16.59
CA LYS A 93 -0.39 -6.39 -16.93
C LYS A 93 -1.51 -7.40 -16.66
N THR A 94 -2.24 -7.26 -15.55
CA THR A 94 -3.20 -8.28 -15.09
C THR A 94 -4.67 -7.84 -15.15
N GLY A 95 -4.94 -6.54 -15.18
CA GLY A 95 -6.28 -5.97 -15.00
C GLY A 95 -6.75 -5.92 -13.54
N ARG A 96 -5.90 -6.34 -12.58
CA ARG A 96 -6.23 -6.33 -11.13
C ARG A 96 -5.62 -5.11 -10.46
N HIS A 97 -6.39 -4.44 -9.61
CA HIS A 97 -5.97 -3.26 -8.84
C HIS A 97 -5.29 -3.65 -7.51
N ARG A 98 -4.29 -4.54 -7.54
CA ARG A 98 -3.54 -4.92 -6.31
C ARG A 98 -2.05 -4.82 -6.55
N SER A 99 -1.31 -4.26 -5.59
CA SER A 99 0.15 -4.30 -5.55
C SER A 99 0.62 -5.19 -4.39
N GLY A 100 1.63 -6.02 -4.64
CA GLY A 100 2.22 -6.88 -3.60
C GLY A 100 2.85 -6.07 -2.46
N GLN A 101 3.34 -4.85 -2.73
CA GLN A 101 3.88 -3.96 -1.70
C GLN A 101 2.81 -3.51 -0.72
N VAL A 102 1.63 -3.09 -1.20
CA VAL A 102 0.50 -2.72 -0.33
C VAL A 102 0.03 -3.93 0.48
N GLU A 103 -0.07 -5.10 -0.14
CA GLU A 103 -0.46 -6.33 0.55
C GLU A 103 0.56 -6.73 1.64
N SER A 104 1.86 -6.64 1.35
CA SER A 104 2.92 -6.94 2.32
C SER A 104 3.00 -5.92 3.47
N VAL A 105 2.69 -4.65 3.23
CA VAL A 105 2.59 -3.62 4.29
C VAL A 105 1.38 -3.91 5.17
N LEU A 106 0.24 -4.26 4.57
CA LEU A 106 -0.98 -4.58 5.31
C LEU A 106 -0.82 -5.85 6.15
N GLU A 107 -0.19 -6.90 5.61
CA GLU A 107 0.11 -8.12 6.37
C GLU A 107 1.05 -7.84 7.54
N ARG A 108 2.10 -7.03 7.33
CA ARG A 108 2.98 -6.59 8.42
C ARG A 108 2.23 -5.77 9.45
N ALA A 109 1.39 -4.83 9.04
CA ALA A 109 0.55 -4.04 9.95
C ALA A 109 -0.40 -4.93 10.75
N ARG A 110 -1.04 -5.91 10.11
CA ARG A 110 -1.87 -6.93 10.79
C ARG A 110 -1.05 -7.73 11.82
N HIS A 111 0.11 -8.22 11.44
CA HIS A 111 0.97 -9.00 12.32
C HIS A 111 1.42 -8.17 13.54
N TRP A 112 1.94 -6.97 13.33
CA TRP A 112 2.32 -6.06 14.42
C TRP A 112 1.14 -5.68 15.31
N SER A 113 -0.04 -5.42 14.73
CA SER A 113 -1.24 -5.09 15.48
C SER A 113 -1.75 -6.25 16.35
N GLN A 114 -1.48 -7.49 15.99
CA GLN A 114 -1.81 -8.66 16.81
C GLN A 114 -0.84 -8.86 17.97
N LEU A 115 0.46 -8.57 17.77
CA LEU A 115 1.50 -8.78 18.78
C LEU A 115 1.51 -7.68 19.85
N MET A 116 1.22 -6.42 19.49
CA MET A 116 1.32 -5.28 20.41
C MET A 116 0.44 -5.40 21.66
N PRO A 117 -0.86 -5.77 21.58
CA PRO A 117 -1.68 -5.93 22.80
C PRO A 117 -1.17 -7.03 23.72
N ALA A 118 -0.70 -8.14 23.17
CA ALA A 118 -0.14 -9.23 23.95
C ALA A 118 1.15 -8.82 24.67
N ALA A 119 2.06 -8.13 24.00
CA ALA A 119 3.30 -7.62 24.57
C ALA A 119 3.03 -6.58 25.68
N LEU A 120 2.08 -5.67 25.46
CA LEU A 120 1.67 -4.69 26.47
C LEU A 120 1.07 -5.37 27.70
N MET A 121 0.21 -6.38 27.51
CA MET A 121 -0.39 -7.13 28.63
C MET A 121 0.66 -7.92 29.41
N SER A 122 1.62 -8.57 28.72
CA SER A 122 2.73 -9.27 29.39
C SER A 122 3.64 -8.32 30.16
N GLY A 123 3.94 -7.16 29.59
CA GLY A 123 4.72 -6.11 30.28
C GLY A 123 4.01 -5.59 31.54
N LEU A 124 2.69 -5.36 31.44
CA LEU A 124 1.86 -4.95 32.56
C LEU A 124 1.83 -5.99 33.69
N GLU A 125 1.68 -7.26 33.33
CA GLU A 125 1.69 -8.38 34.28
C GLU A 125 3.01 -8.46 35.04
N LEU A 126 4.16 -8.29 34.35
CA LEU A 126 5.48 -8.23 34.97
C LEU A 126 5.62 -7.07 35.98
N LEU A 127 5.10 -5.89 35.64
CA LEU A 127 5.13 -4.72 36.54
C LEU A 127 4.26 -4.95 37.79
N VAL A 128 3.13 -5.62 37.63
CA VAL A 128 2.27 -6.00 38.75
C VAL A 128 2.94 -7.02 39.65
N GLN A 129 3.55 -8.08 39.09
CA GLN A 129 4.27 -9.12 39.85
C GLN A 129 5.44 -8.55 40.64
N ARG A 130 6.08 -7.49 40.14
CA ARG A 130 7.15 -6.76 40.81
C ARG A 130 6.67 -5.73 41.85
N GLY A 131 5.37 -5.61 42.06
CA GLY A 131 4.80 -4.63 42.98
C GLY A 131 5.00 -3.15 42.60
N LEU A 132 5.28 -2.90 41.31
CA LEU A 132 5.55 -1.54 40.79
C LEU A 132 4.26 -0.79 40.41
N LEU A 133 3.11 -1.45 40.37
CA LEU A 133 1.82 -0.85 40.05
C LEU A 133 0.81 -1.17 41.19
N ASP A 134 0.10 -0.14 41.61
CA ASP A 134 -1.07 -0.29 42.48
C ASP A 134 -2.30 -0.79 41.68
N ASP A 135 -3.36 -1.16 42.41
CA ASP A 135 -4.57 -1.70 41.80
C ASP A 135 -5.30 -0.69 40.91
N ASN A 136 -5.15 0.61 41.17
CA ASN A 136 -5.75 1.65 40.37
C ASN A 136 -5.01 1.82 39.01
N ALA A 137 -3.70 1.88 39.07
CA ALA A 137 -2.84 1.94 37.86
C ALA A 137 -3.03 0.68 36.99
N ARG A 138 -3.18 -0.49 37.63
CA ARG A 138 -3.48 -1.77 36.95
C ARG A 138 -4.81 -1.72 36.20
N ARG A 139 -5.85 -1.18 36.81
CA ARG A 139 -7.17 -1.04 36.19
C ARG A 139 -7.11 -0.10 34.99
N MET A 140 -6.53 1.10 35.16
CA MET A 140 -6.37 2.10 34.09
C MET A 140 -5.59 1.55 32.91
N ALA A 141 -4.50 0.82 33.16
CA ALA A 141 -3.70 0.23 32.12
C ALA A 141 -4.47 -0.85 31.32
N ARG A 142 -5.26 -1.69 32.01
CA ARG A 142 -6.14 -2.67 31.34
C ARG A 142 -7.21 -2.01 30.47
N GLU A 143 -7.82 -0.94 30.97
CA GLU A 143 -8.81 -0.16 30.21
C GLU A 143 -8.17 0.50 28.98
N GLY A 144 -6.95 1.06 29.12
CA GLY A 144 -6.18 1.60 28.02
C GLY A 144 -5.87 0.57 26.94
N VAL A 145 -5.39 -0.63 27.34
CA VAL A 145 -5.14 -1.72 26.37
C VAL A 145 -6.42 -2.16 25.68
N ALA A 146 -7.55 -2.24 26.39
CA ALA A 146 -8.84 -2.60 25.80
C ALA A 146 -9.33 -1.54 24.80
N LYS A 147 -9.11 -0.25 25.07
CA LYS A 147 -9.39 0.83 24.11
C LYS A 147 -8.52 0.72 22.86
N LEU A 148 -7.21 0.52 23.01
CA LEU A 148 -6.27 0.31 21.90
C LEU A 148 -6.69 -0.89 21.04
N GLU A 149 -7.14 -1.98 21.65
CA GLU A 149 -7.61 -3.15 20.91
C GLU A 149 -8.87 -2.85 20.07
N LYS A 150 -9.83 -2.12 20.62
CA LYS A 150 -11.02 -1.67 19.87
C LYS A 150 -10.63 -0.77 18.67
N LEU A 151 -9.72 0.18 18.88
CA LEU A 151 -9.20 1.04 17.82
C LEU A 151 -8.49 0.24 16.72
N ARG A 152 -7.67 -0.73 17.12
CA ARG A 152 -6.98 -1.64 16.20
C ARG A 152 -7.97 -2.37 15.29
N VAL A 153 -8.99 -3.01 15.88
CA VAL A 153 -10.00 -3.75 15.11
C VAL A 153 -10.73 -2.84 14.14
N LYS A 154 -11.13 -1.65 14.60
CA LYS A 154 -11.82 -0.66 13.77
C LYS A 154 -10.94 -0.19 12.59
N LEU A 155 -9.68 0.12 12.86
CA LEU A 155 -8.72 0.59 11.84
C LEU A 155 -8.45 -0.49 10.79
N LEU A 156 -8.28 -1.75 11.20
CA LEU A 156 -8.08 -2.87 10.27
C LEU A 156 -9.31 -3.11 9.39
N SER A 157 -10.53 -3.09 9.97
CA SER A 157 -11.76 -3.26 9.19
C SER A 157 -11.99 -2.12 8.20
N SER A 158 -11.66 -0.89 8.58
CA SER A 158 -11.75 0.26 7.68
C SER A 158 -10.73 0.18 6.53
N LEU A 159 -9.49 -0.24 6.83
CA LEU A 159 -8.47 -0.49 5.81
C LEU A 159 -8.89 -1.60 4.83
N GLU A 160 -9.48 -2.69 5.31
CA GLU A 160 -10.00 -3.76 4.46
C GLU A 160 -11.13 -3.27 3.54
N THR A 161 -12.03 -2.46 4.07
CA THR A 161 -13.12 -1.85 3.29
C THR A 161 -12.58 -0.92 2.20
N LEU A 162 -11.60 -0.06 2.54
CA LEU A 162 -10.94 0.82 1.58
C LEU A 162 -10.21 0.03 0.48
N LEU A 163 -9.55 -1.07 0.84
CA LEU A 163 -8.87 -1.95 -0.12
C LEU A 163 -9.86 -2.65 -1.07
N GLN A 164 -11.01 -3.09 -0.57
CA GLN A 164 -12.06 -3.67 -1.39
C GLN A 164 -12.67 -2.66 -2.36
N GLN A 165 -12.98 -1.45 -1.89
CA GLN A 165 -13.53 -0.37 -2.72
C GLN A 165 -12.54 0.09 -3.81
N ALA A 166 -11.24 0.12 -3.49
CA ALA A 166 -10.20 0.42 -4.48
C ALA A 166 -10.11 -0.66 -5.58
N GLY A 167 -10.36 -1.93 -5.23
CA GLY A 167 -10.40 -3.04 -6.19
C GLY A 167 -11.55 -2.96 -7.18
N ASP A 168 -12.67 -2.34 -6.79
CA ASP A 168 -13.90 -2.22 -7.61
C ASP A 168 -13.96 -0.95 -8.49
N GLY A 169 -12.91 -0.11 -8.52
CA GLY A 169 -12.81 1.04 -9.42
C GLY A 169 -13.65 2.26 -9.04
N SER A 170 -14.26 2.30 -7.87
CA SER A 170 -15.12 3.40 -7.40
C SER A 170 -14.32 4.49 -6.67
N ASN A 171 -13.54 5.28 -7.43
CA ASN A 171 -12.68 6.34 -6.88
C ASN A 171 -13.43 7.43 -6.07
N HIS A 172 -14.71 7.66 -6.32
CA HIS A 172 -15.46 8.73 -5.64
C HIS A 172 -15.82 8.35 -4.18
N GLN A 173 -16.06 7.09 -3.90
CA GLN A 173 -16.38 6.61 -2.55
C GLN A 173 -15.17 6.56 -1.59
N LEU A 174 -13.96 6.40 -2.13
CA LEU A 174 -12.72 6.35 -1.34
C LEU A 174 -12.39 7.67 -0.62
N LEU A 175 -12.65 8.81 -1.27
CA LEU A 175 -12.43 10.13 -0.67
C LEU A 175 -13.38 10.39 0.50
N LEU A 176 -14.63 9.98 0.39
CA LEU A 176 -15.63 10.13 1.45
C LEU A 176 -15.34 9.19 2.64
N SER A 177 -14.88 7.97 2.36
CA SER A 177 -14.51 7.00 3.41
C SER A 177 -13.24 7.39 4.17
N GLY A 178 -12.25 7.99 3.48
CA GLY A 178 -11.03 8.49 4.12
C GLY A 178 -11.28 9.69 5.03
N GLN A 179 -12.15 10.61 4.65
CA GLN A 179 -12.58 11.74 5.48
C GLN A 179 -13.35 11.28 6.72
N SER A 180 -14.30 10.35 6.55
CA SER A 180 -15.05 9.76 7.67
C SER A 180 -14.13 9.08 8.70
N LEU A 181 -13.07 8.40 8.24
CA LEU A 181 -12.09 7.75 9.13
C LEU A 181 -11.27 8.78 9.93
N ALA A 182 -10.87 9.88 9.27
CA ALA A 182 -10.14 10.97 9.93
C ALA A 182 -11.00 11.65 10.99
N ASP A 183 -12.27 11.91 10.69
CA ASP A 183 -13.22 12.51 11.64
C ASP A 183 -13.51 11.59 12.83
N GLU A 184 -13.60 10.28 12.61
CA GLU A 184 -13.80 9.30 13.68
C GLU A 184 -12.56 9.11 14.57
N LEU A 185 -11.35 9.22 14.02
CA LEU A 185 -10.11 9.17 14.79
C LEU A 185 -9.93 10.43 15.63
N ALA A 186 -10.29 11.60 15.11
CA ALA A 186 -10.26 12.87 15.86
C ALA A 186 -11.25 12.88 17.04
N ALA A 187 -12.40 12.22 16.92
CA ALA A 187 -13.41 12.12 17.98
C ALA A 187 -13.02 11.19 19.15
N VAL A 188 -11.90 10.50 19.09
CA VAL A 188 -11.41 9.60 20.16
C VAL A 188 -10.36 10.29 21.04
N GLU A 189 -9.84 11.46 20.62
CA GLU A 189 -8.88 12.27 21.40
C GLU A 189 -9.56 13.19 22.43
N ASP A 190 -10.89 13.37 22.38
CA ASP A 190 -11.71 14.03 23.41
C ASP A 190 -12.33 13.03 24.40
#